data_ee3f712d54536dc9118463fc6a0f4d3c
#
_entry.id   ee3f712d54536dc9118463fc6a0f4d3c
#
_cell.length_a   1.000
_cell.length_b   1.000
_cell.length_c   1.000
_cell.angle_alpha   90.00
_cell.angle_beta   90.00
_cell.angle_gamma   90.00
#
_symmetry.space_group_name_H-M   'P 1'
#
loop_
_entity.id
_entity.type
_entity.pdbx_description
1 polymer ?
#
loop_
_entity_poly.entity_id
_entity_poly.type
_entity_poly.pdbx_seq_one_letter_code
_entity_poly.pdbx_strand_id
1 'polypeptide(L)'
;MKGGDFMSKEQNVINYYVICNKLKNVIRTGWKKWNVQRERIESVAEHIFGVQMLAIAMKSEYQYDVDIMKVILMLAIHEIGETVIGDLTQFQISKEEKEKLEHEAVHKILDDLLDGNQIEQLFLEFDLHHTKESMFAYQCDKLECDLQSKLYDEEGCVDLNNQEGNATMENARVQELLKTGASWSTMWLQFGQQVYPYDDNFKAVSNYAINNEICESKGRRI
;
A
#
# COMPACT_ATOMS: atom_id res chain seq x y z
N MET A 1 12.97 -42.66 10.51
CA MET A 1 13.29 -41.40 9.82
C MET A 1 12.33 -41.33 8.61
N LYS A 2 11.29 -40.49 8.71
CA LYS A 2 10.42 -40.19 7.56
C LYS A 2 11.23 -39.26 6.68
N GLY A 3 11.61 -39.70 5.45
CA GLY A 3 12.19 -38.84 4.45
C GLY A 3 11.13 -37.79 4.09
N GLY A 4 11.32 -36.57 4.51
CA GLY A 4 10.56 -35.45 3.97
C GLY A 4 10.95 -35.34 2.50
N ASP A 5 9.99 -35.47 1.59
CA ASP A 5 10.18 -35.12 0.20
C ASP A 5 10.55 -33.63 0.14
N PHE A 6 11.84 -33.34 0.01
CA PHE A 6 12.27 -31.96 -0.27
C PHE A 6 11.77 -31.58 -1.65
N MET A 7 10.97 -30.53 -1.74
CA MET A 7 10.52 -29.99 -3.01
C MET A 7 11.74 -29.62 -3.89
N SER A 8 11.60 -29.77 -5.21
CA SER A 8 12.67 -29.36 -6.11
C SER A 8 12.78 -27.83 -6.17
N LYS A 9 13.94 -27.31 -6.57
CA LYS A 9 14.13 -25.86 -6.71
C LYS A 9 13.12 -25.24 -7.67
N GLU A 10 12.81 -25.95 -8.76
CA GLU A 10 11.82 -25.53 -9.74
C GLU A 10 10.43 -25.44 -9.12
N GLN A 11 10.08 -26.39 -8.27
CA GLN A 11 8.79 -26.41 -7.57
C GLN A 11 8.69 -25.24 -6.57
N ASN A 12 9.76 -24.96 -5.81
CA ASN A 12 9.79 -23.82 -4.89
C ASN A 12 9.60 -22.49 -5.64
N VAL A 13 10.29 -22.30 -6.76
CA VAL A 13 10.14 -21.08 -7.59
C VAL A 13 8.71 -20.94 -8.12
N ILE A 14 8.12 -22.02 -8.65
CA ILE A 14 6.75 -21.98 -9.17
C ILE A 14 5.74 -21.74 -8.04
N ASN A 15 5.89 -22.41 -6.92
CA ASN A 15 4.99 -22.22 -5.77
C ASN A 15 5.00 -20.77 -5.28
N TYR A 16 6.18 -20.20 -5.07
CA TYR A 16 6.33 -18.79 -4.68
C TYR A 16 5.69 -17.84 -5.69
N TYR A 17 6.01 -18.02 -6.99
CA TYR A 17 5.42 -17.22 -8.06
C TYR A 17 3.89 -17.30 -8.06
N VAL A 18 3.33 -18.50 -7.99
CA VAL A 18 1.86 -18.71 -8.02
C VAL A 18 1.18 -18.08 -6.80
N ILE A 19 1.80 -18.18 -5.62
CA ILE A 19 1.27 -17.55 -4.41
C ILE A 19 1.27 -16.03 -4.57
N CYS A 20 2.41 -15.43 -4.85
CA CYS A 20 2.51 -13.97 -5.01
C CYS A 20 1.63 -13.43 -6.15
N ASN A 21 1.46 -14.20 -7.22
CA ASN A 21 0.59 -13.81 -8.33
C ASN A 21 -0.89 -13.65 -7.93
N LYS A 22 -1.33 -14.23 -6.79
CA LYS A 22 -2.70 -14.03 -6.28
C LYS A 22 -3.00 -12.58 -5.93
N LEU A 23 -2.00 -11.78 -5.57
CA LEU A 23 -2.18 -10.35 -5.25
C LEU A 23 -2.82 -9.56 -6.40
N LYS A 24 -2.70 -10.02 -7.63
CA LYS A 24 -3.40 -9.43 -8.79
C LYS A 24 -4.93 -9.53 -8.69
N ASN A 25 -5.44 -10.44 -7.86
CA ASN A 25 -6.88 -10.67 -7.67
C ASN A 25 -7.36 -10.20 -6.29
N VAL A 26 -6.46 -9.77 -5.41
CA VAL A 26 -6.81 -9.16 -4.13
C VAL A 26 -7.08 -7.68 -4.38
N ILE A 27 -8.34 -7.30 -4.36
CA ILE A 27 -8.74 -5.89 -4.53
C ILE A 27 -8.62 -5.16 -3.22
N ARG A 28 -8.03 -3.97 -3.24
CA ARG A 28 -7.87 -3.10 -2.06
C ARG A 28 -9.22 -2.85 -1.38
N THR A 29 -9.34 -3.33 -0.14
CA THR A 29 -10.58 -3.27 0.64
C THR A 29 -11.01 -1.85 0.97
N GLY A 30 -10.05 -0.95 1.13
CA GLY A 30 -10.30 0.47 1.34
C GLY A 30 -11.17 1.07 0.23
N TRP A 31 -10.85 0.81 -1.02
CA TRP A 31 -11.62 1.32 -2.16
C TRP A 31 -13.03 0.75 -2.24
N LYS A 32 -13.20 -0.54 -1.90
CA LYS A 32 -14.54 -1.15 -1.79
C LYS A 32 -15.37 -0.49 -0.69
N LYS A 33 -14.76 -0.18 0.46
CA LYS A 33 -15.44 0.48 1.58
C LYS A 33 -15.89 1.90 1.23
N TRP A 34 -15.10 2.62 0.45
CA TRP A 34 -15.47 3.93 -0.07
C TRP A 34 -16.37 3.88 -1.30
N ASN A 35 -16.87 2.68 -1.65
CA ASN A 35 -17.78 2.47 -2.77
C ASN A 35 -17.27 3.08 -4.09
N VAL A 36 -15.96 2.90 -4.37
CA VAL A 36 -15.34 3.39 -5.61
C VAL A 36 -16.04 2.76 -6.81
N GLN A 37 -16.62 3.60 -7.67
CA GLN A 37 -17.36 3.21 -8.86
C GLN A 37 -16.45 3.25 -10.09
N ARG A 38 -15.77 2.14 -10.36
CA ARG A 38 -14.90 1.98 -11.51
C ARG A 38 -14.95 0.53 -11.99
N GLU A 39 -14.87 0.31 -13.31
CA GLU A 39 -14.86 -1.03 -13.89
C GLU A 39 -13.71 -1.89 -13.30
N ARG A 40 -12.52 -1.28 -13.14
CA ARG A 40 -11.36 -1.91 -12.55
C ARG A 40 -10.88 -1.10 -11.34
N ILE A 41 -11.09 -1.65 -10.16
CA ILE A 41 -10.59 -1.13 -8.89
C ILE A 41 -9.18 -1.71 -8.66
N GLU A 42 -8.30 -0.91 -8.09
CA GLU A 42 -6.92 -1.27 -7.78
C GLU A 42 -6.82 -2.56 -6.98
N SER A 43 -5.93 -3.45 -7.42
CA SER A 43 -5.49 -4.64 -6.68
C SER A 43 -4.27 -4.33 -5.82
N VAL A 44 -3.99 -5.19 -4.83
CA VAL A 44 -2.77 -5.08 -4.02
C VAL A 44 -1.50 -5.13 -4.87
N ALA A 45 -1.47 -5.92 -5.95
CA ALA A 45 -0.33 -5.95 -6.86
C ALA A 45 -0.13 -4.62 -7.62
N GLU A 46 -1.21 -3.91 -7.95
CA GLU A 46 -1.12 -2.60 -8.61
C GLU A 46 -0.66 -1.52 -7.63
N HIS A 47 -1.13 -1.56 -6.39
CA HIS A 47 -0.61 -0.74 -5.30
C HIS A 47 0.89 -0.93 -5.12
N ILE A 48 1.38 -2.17 -4.96
CA ILE A 48 2.81 -2.48 -4.86
C ILE A 48 3.61 -1.84 -6.00
N PHE A 49 3.13 -1.96 -7.24
CA PHE A 49 3.75 -1.32 -8.39
C PHE A 49 3.76 0.21 -8.26
N GLY A 50 2.63 0.82 -7.89
CA GLY A 50 2.50 2.27 -7.69
C GLY A 50 3.48 2.80 -6.65
N VAL A 51 3.57 2.13 -5.49
CA VAL A 51 4.50 2.50 -4.40
C VAL A 51 5.95 2.44 -4.85
N GLN A 52 6.35 1.39 -5.60
CA GLN A 52 7.71 1.28 -6.13
C GLN A 52 8.05 2.41 -7.11
N MET A 53 7.12 2.77 -8.00
CA MET A 53 7.32 3.88 -8.94
C MET A 53 7.40 5.22 -8.22
N LEU A 54 6.57 5.44 -7.21
CA LEU A 54 6.63 6.62 -6.35
C LEU A 54 7.98 6.72 -5.61
N ALA A 55 8.45 5.61 -5.03
CA ALA A 55 9.73 5.57 -4.33
C ALA A 55 10.92 5.95 -5.23
N ILE A 56 10.94 5.46 -6.48
CA ILE A 56 11.97 5.82 -7.46
C ILE A 56 11.92 7.32 -7.74
N ALA A 57 10.73 7.90 -7.96
CA ALA A 57 10.57 9.31 -8.24
C ALA A 57 10.98 10.18 -7.04
N MET A 58 10.50 9.86 -5.84
CA MET A 58 10.85 10.56 -4.59
C MET A 58 12.36 10.55 -4.33
N LYS A 59 13.00 9.36 -4.48
CA LYS A 59 14.46 9.23 -4.33
C LYS A 59 15.20 10.08 -5.35
N SER A 60 14.75 10.10 -6.60
CA SER A 60 15.38 10.86 -7.69
C SER A 60 15.28 12.36 -7.45
N GLU A 61 14.09 12.88 -7.21
CA GLU A 61 13.86 14.33 -7.12
C GLU A 61 14.43 14.94 -5.83
N TYR A 62 14.24 14.28 -4.71
CA TYR A 62 14.63 14.82 -3.40
C TYR A 62 15.98 14.29 -2.89
N GLN A 63 16.68 13.46 -3.68
CA GLN A 63 18.02 12.95 -3.38
C GLN A 63 18.15 12.29 -2.00
N TYR A 64 17.12 11.54 -1.58
CA TYR A 64 17.17 10.81 -0.31
C TYR A 64 18.42 9.93 -0.19
N ASP A 65 19.05 9.92 0.97
CA ASP A 65 20.19 9.04 1.28
C ASP A 65 19.67 7.65 1.73
N VAL A 66 19.11 6.89 0.81
CA VAL A 66 18.61 5.51 1.02
C VAL A 66 19.13 4.58 -0.06
N ASP A 67 19.30 3.31 0.29
CA ASP A 67 19.52 2.25 -0.69
C ASP A 67 18.21 1.94 -1.41
N ILE A 68 18.04 2.51 -2.60
CA ILE A 68 16.80 2.35 -3.37
C ILE A 68 16.56 0.89 -3.78
N MET A 69 17.60 0.09 -4.00
CA MET A 69 17.42 -1.33 -4.37
C MET A 69 16.83 -2.10 -3.19
N LYS A 70 17.30 -1.82 -1.97
CA LYS A 70 16.73 -2.38 -0.75
C LYS A 70 15.28 -1.91 -0.54
N VAL A 71 14.99 -0.63 -0.72
CA VAL A 71 13.64 -0.08 -0.65
C VAL A 71 12.69 -0.76 -1.64
N ILE A 72 13.08 -0.89 -2.90
CA ILE A 72 12.25 -1.53 -3.93
C ILE A 72 11.98 -3.00 -3.59
N LEU A 73 12.96 -3.72 -3.04
CA LEU A 73 12.75 -5.09 -2.60
C LEU A 73 11.80 -5.17 -1.39
N MET A 74 11.96 -4.29 -0.39
CA MET A 74 11.01 -4.17 0.72
C MET A 74 9.59 -3.93 0.20
N LEU A 75 9.41 -2.96 -0.69
CA LEU A 75 8.11 -2.63 -1.28
C LEU A 75 7.55 -3.75 -2.17
N ALA A 76 8.38 -4.58 -2.78
CA ALA A 76 7.91 -5.74 -3.56
C ALA A 76 7.25 -6.81 -2.68
N ILE A 77 7.62 -6.88 -1.41
CA ILE A 77 7.20 -7.96 -0.51
C ILE A 77 6.31 -7.50 0.65
N HIS A 78 6.14 -6.17 0.88
CA HIS A 78 5.47 -5.65 2.07
C HIS A 78 4.02 -6.12 2.26
N GLU A 79 3.34 -6.52 1.19
CA GLU A 79 1.96 -7.00 1.21
C GLU A 79 1.81 -8.48 0.81
N ILE A 80 2.91 -9.28 0.74
CA ILE A 80 2.80 -10.67 0.30
C ILE A 80 1.96 -11.54 1.23
N GLY A 81 1.87 -11.18 2.53
CA GLY A 81 1.02 -11.84 3.51
C GLY A 81 -0.45 -11.82 3.11
N GLU A 82 -0.90 -10.76 2.42
CA GLU A 82 -2.28 -10.61 1.97
C GLU A 82 -2.72 -11.63 0.91
N THR A 83 -1.77 -12.36 0.32
CA THR A 83 -2.11 -13.53 -0.52
C THR A 83 -2.85 -14.62 0.23
N VAL A 84 -2.68 -14.68 1.55
CA VAL A 84 -3.24 -15.69 2.46
C VAL A 84 -4.38 -15.13 3.27
N ILE A 85 -4.20 -13.94 3.87
CA ILE A 85 -5.18 -13.35 4.79
C ILE A 85 -6.16 -12.38 4.11
N GLY A 86 -5.85 -11.93 2.88
CA GLY A 86 -6.55 -10.85 2.19
C GLY A 86 -6.19 -9.46 2.72
N ASP A 87 -6.63 -8.41 2.04
CA ASP A 87 -6.47 -7.02 2.49
C ASP A 87 -7.46 -6.73 3.64
N LEU A 88 -7.01 -6.96 4.87
CA LEU A 88 -7.79 -6.73 6.08
C LEU A 88 -7.60 -5.31 6.59
N THR A 89 -8.70 -4.69 7.02
CA THR A 89 -8.70 -3.33 7.59
C THR A 89 -8.87 -3.37 9.11
N GLN A 90 -8.49 -2.29 9.77
CA GLN A 90 -8.66 -2.07 11.23
C GLN A 90 -10.10 -2.21 11.76
N PHE A 91 -11.10 -2.23 10.89
CA PHE A 91 -12.50 -2.45 11.28
C PHE A 91 -12.90 -3.94 11.30
N GLN A 92 -12.04 -4.82 10.78
CA GLN A 92 -12.29 -6.26 10.69
C GLN A 92 -11.48 -7.03 11.72
N ILE A 93 -10.33 -6.53 12.12
CA ILE A 93 -9.37 -7.22 12.98
C ILE A 93 -8.51 -6.19 13.73
N SER A 94 -8.03 -6.51 14.94
CA SER A 94 -7.09 -5.66 15.66
C SER A 94 -5.73 -5.59 14.93
N LYS A 95 -4.97 -4.53 15.19
CA LYS A 95 -3.65 -4.35 14.60
C LYS A 95 -2.72 -5.51 14.96
N GLU A 96 -2.68 -5.88 16.24
CA GLU A 96 -1.80 -6.93 16.77
C GLU A 96 -2.14 -8.32 16.18
N GLU A 97 -3.42 -8.58 15.98
CA GLU A 97 -3.87 -9.84 15.38
C GLU A 97 -3.57 -9.87 13.87
N LYS A 98 -3.74 -8.74 13.17
CA LYS A 98 -3.34 -8.63 11.75
C LYS A 98 -1.85 -8.87 11.58
N GLU A 99 -1.00 -8.16 12.33
CA GLU A 99 0.47 -8.33 12.30
C GLU A 99 0.87 -9.79 12.51
N LYS A 100 0.29 -10.45 13.51
CA LYS A 100 0.58 -11.86 13.78
C LYS A 100 0.22 -12.76 12.59
N LEU A 101 -0.96 -12.59 12.01
CA LEU A 101 -1.39 -13.39 10.87
C LEU A 101 -0.55 -13.13 9.62
N GLU A 102 -0.16 -11.88 9.38
CA GLU A 102 0.73 -11.51 8.29
C GLU A 102 2.12 -12.14 8.45
N HIS A 103 2.73 -12.05 9.62
CA HIS A 103 4.04 -12.65 9.90
C HIS A 103 3.99 -14.17 9.71
N GLU A 104 2.95 -14.85 10.23
CA GLU A 104 2.77 -16.29 10.02
C GLU A 104 2.58 -16.64 8.54
N ALA A 105 1.87 -15.83 7.78
CA ALA A 105 1.65 -16.03 6.36
C ALA A 105 2.95 -15.83 5.57
N VAL A 106 3.67 -14.73 5.82
CA VAL A 106 4.94 -14.41 5.16
C VAL A 106 5.98 -15.50 5.43
N HIS A 107 6.12 -15.93 6.69
CA HIS A 107 7.02 -17.02 7.05
C HIS A 107 6.72 -18.29 6.22
N LYS A 108 5.45 -18.71 6.15
CA LYS A 108 5.05 -19.89 5.37
C LYS A 108 5.28 -19.76 3.87
N ILE A 109 5.14 -18.55 3.32
CA ILE A 109 5.36 -18.28 1.89
C ILE A 109 6.84 -18.39 1.54
N LEU A 110 7.72 -18.00 2.47
CA LEU A 110 9.16 -17.89 2.24
C LEU A 110 9.95 -19.12 2.69
N ASP A 111 9.40 -19.99 3.56
CA ASP A 111 10.09 -21.10 4.21
C ASP A 111 10.74 -22.08 3.22
N ASP A 112 10.13 -22.26 2.05
CA ASP A 112 10.65 -23.16 1.01
C ASP A 112 11.75 -22.52 0.12
N LEU A 113 11.98 -21.22 0.24
CA LEU A 113 13.01 -20.52 -0.54
C LEU A 113 14.37 -20.59 0.16
N LEU A 114 15.43 -20.80 -0.64
CA LEU A 114 16.80 -20.88 -0.09
C LEU A 114 17.19 -19.62 0.72
N ASP A 115 16.82 -18.44 0.23
CA ASP A 115 17.08 -17.15 0.86
C ASP A 115 15.84 -16.60 1.61
N GLY A 116 14.86 -17.46 1.90
CA GLY A 116 13.58 -17.09 2.53
C GLY A 116 13.76 -16.29 3.81
N ASN A 117 14.64 -16.72 4.70
CA ASN A 117 14.93 -16.01 5.94
C ASN A 117 15.47 -14.58 5.71
N GLN A 118 16.29 -14.36 4.67
CA GLN A 118 16.82 -13.03 4.36
C GLN A 118 15.71 -12.11 3.83
N ILE A 119 14.80 -12.66 3.03
CA ILE A 119 13.64 -11.94 2.50
C ILE A 119 12.67 -11.61 3.64
N GLU A 120 12.42 -12.55 4.54
CA GLU A 120 11.59 -12.34 5.74
C GLU A 120 12.15 -11.23 6.64
N GLN A 121 13.47 -11.15 6.81
CA GLN A 121 14.10 -10.06 7.58
C GLN A 121 13.85 -8.68 6.94
N LEU A 122 13.80 -8.58 5.61
CA LEU A 122 13.45 -7.33 4.94
C LEU A 122 11.98 -6.94 5.15
N PHE A 123 11.09 -7.93 5.16
CA PHE A 123 9.68 -7.72 5.50
C PHE A 123 9.53 -7.20 6.94
N LEU A 124 10.18 -7.86 7.91
CA LEU A 124 10.15 -7.44 9.31
C LEU A 124 10.79 -6.04 9.51
N GLU A 125 11.87 -5.73 8.77
CA GLU A 125 12.48 -4.40 8.81
C GLU A 125 11.51 -3.33 8.28
N PHE A 126 10.76 -3.62 7.22
CA PHE A 126 9.70 -2.72 6.74
C PHE A 126 8.66 -2.48 7.83
N ASP A 127 8.16 -3.53 8.45
CA ASP A 127 7.08 -3.47 9.45
C ASP A 127 7.48 -2.69 10.72
N LEU A 128 8.75 -2.78 11.11
CA LEU A 128 9.29 -2.06 12.28
C LEU A 128 9.52 -0.56 12.06
N HIS A 129 9.61 -0.07 10.84
CA HIS A 129 9.82 1.35 10.48
C HIS A 129 10.98 2.04 11.23
N HIS A 130 12.09 1.34 11.48
CA HIS A 130 13.17 1.86 12.33
C HIS A 130 14.47 2.21 11.59
N THR A 131 14.61 1.82 10.32
CA THR A 131 15.72 2.23 9.45
C THR A 131 15.31 3.34 8.51
N LYS A 132 16.28 4.06 7.93
CA LYS A 132 15.99 5.10 6.95
C LYS A 132 15.29 4.55 5.71
N GLU A 133 15.65 3.32 5.29
CA GLU A 133 15.03 2.63 4.18
C GLU A 133 13.58 2.26 4.48
N SER A 134 13.33 1.65 5.65
CA SER A 134 11.97 1.22 6.01
C SER A 134 11.05 2.41 6.29
N MET A 135 11.54 3.50 6.90
CA MET A 135 10.77 4.71 7.11
C MET A 135 10.44 5.41 5.77
N PHE A 136 11.41 5.47 4.85
CA PHE A 136 11.17 6.01 3.51
C PHE A 136 10.16 5.16 2.73
N ALA A 137 10.31 3.84 2.76
CA ALA A 137 9.37 2.91 2.12
C ALA A 137 7.96 3.05 2.69
N TYR A 138 7.81 3.15 4.01
CA TYR A 138 6.53 3.36 4.68
C TYR A 138 5.85 4.66 4.27
N GLN A 139 6.61 5.76 4.19
CA GLN A 139 6.06 7.04 3.71
C GLN A 139 5.59 6.93 2.26
N CYS A 140 6.33 6.22 1.40
CA CYS A 140 5.93 5.97 0.01
C CYS A 140 4.63 5.17 -0.06
N ASP A 141 4.50 4.10 0.74
CA ASP A 141 3.29 3.28 0.82
C ASP A 141 2.06 4.13 1.18
N LYS A 142 2.17 4.97 2.20
CA LYS A 142 1.03 5.80 2.63
C LYS A 142 0.70 6.90 1.62
N LEU A 143 1.71 7.57 1.08
CA LEU A 143 1.49 8.64 0.09
C LEU A 143 0.92 8.10 -1.22
N GLU A 144 1.30 6.89 -1.66
CA GLU A 144 0.73 6.27 -2.85
C GLU A 144 -0.79 6.09 -2.70
N CYS A 145 -1.24 5.56 -1.57
CA CYS A 145 -2.65 5.41 -1.25
C CYS A 145 -3.39 6.76 -1.28
N ASP A 146 -2.79 7.81 -0.70
CA ASP A 146 -3.33 9.17 -0.73
C ASP A 146 -3.43 9.70 -2.18
N LEU A 147 -2.42 9.48 -3.01
CA LEU A 147 -2.41 9.89 -4.42
C LEU A 147 -3.41 9.09 -5.27
N GLN A 148 -3.56 7.78 -5.02
CA GLN A 148 -4.55 6.96 -5.69
C GLN A 148 -5.98 7.43 -5.38
N SER A 149 -6.24 7.89 -4.15
CA SER A 149 -7.52 8.51 -3.81
C SER A 149 -7.77 9.76 -4.65
N LYS A 150 -6.73 10.56 -4.90
CA LYS A 150 -6.82 11.77 -5.73
C LYS A 150 -7.16 11.44 -7.18
N LEU A 151 -6.55 10.39 -7.74
CA LEU A 151 -6.88 9.93 -9.10
C LEU A 151 -8.34 9.50 -9.20
N TYR A 152 -8.85 8.73 -8.24
CA TYR A 152 -10.26 8.31 -8.22
C TYR A 152 -11.25 9.47 -8.04
N ASP A 153 -10.89 10.47 -7.24
CA ASP A 153 -11.71 11.66 -7.03
C ASP A 153 -11.81 12.50 -8.31
N GLU A 154 -10.69 12.72 -9.00
CA GLU A 154 -10.63 13.45 -10.27
C GLU A 154 -11.34 12.72 -11.42
N GLU A 155 -11.37 11.39 -11.39
CA GLU A 155 -12.17 10.56 -12.30
C GLU A 155 -13.66 10.56 -11.95
N GLY A 156 -14.05 11.11 -10.79
CA GLY A 156 -15.44 11.12 -10.33
C GLY A 156 -15.94 9.75 -9.85
N CYS A 157 -15.03 8.90 -9.36
CA CYS A 157 -15.35 7.52 -8.99
C CYS A 157 -16.01 7.38 -7.61
N VAL A 158 -16.10 8.45 -6.81
CA VAL A 158 -16.64 8.39 -5.43
C VAL A 158 -17.73 9.44 -5.25
N ASP A 159 -18.90 8.98 -4.79
CA ASP A 159 -19.98 9.84 -4.34
C ASP A 159 -20.07 9.82 -2.81
N LEU A 160 -19.76 10.94 -2.17
CA LEU A 160 -19.84 11.10 -0.71
C LEU A 160 -21.27 10.97 -0.16
N ASN A 161 -22.31 11.13 -1.01
CA ASN A 161 -23.71 10.94 -0.59
C ASN A 161 -24.12 9.45 -0.60
N ASN A 162 -23.28 8.58 -1.17
CA ASN A 162 -23.54 7.14 -1.29
C ASN A 162 -22.52 6.33 -0.48
N GLN A 163 -22.44 6.61 0.84
CA GLN A 163 -21.46 5.98 1.76
C GLN A 163 -22.17 5.25 2.91
N GLU A 164 -23.36 4.71 2.69
CA GLU A 164 -24.10 3.95 3.71
C GLU A 164 -23.29 2.72 4.14
N GLY A 165 -23.14 2.56 5.47
CA GLY A 165 -22.37 1.45 6.06
C GLY A 165 -20.84 1.60 6.00
N ASN A 166 -20.33 2.73 5.51
CA ASN A 166 -18.91 3.02 5.56
C ASN A 166 -18.47 3.52 6.94
N ALA A 167 -17.93 2.60 7.77
CA ALA A 167 -17.48 2.93 9.13
C ALA A 167 -16.40 4.03 9.18
N THR A 168 -15.67 4.25 8.09
CA THR A 168 -14.68 5.35 8.01
C THR A 168 -15.37 6.72 8.11
N MET A 169 -16.61 6.83 7.63
CA MET A 169 -17.41 8.05 7.77
C MET A 169 -17.76 8.39 9.23
N GLU A 170 -17.67 7.43 10.16
CA GLU A 170 -17.90 7.66 11.59
C GLU A 170 -16.67 8.21 12.32
N ASN A 171 -15.50 8.19 11.66
CA ASN A 171 -14.28 8.72 12.24
C ASN A 171 -14.38 10.24 12.43
N ALA A 172 -14.19 10.71 13.67
CA ALA A 172 -14.35 12.12 14.03
C ALA A 172 -13.45 13.06 13.21
N ARG A 173 -12.21 12.64 12.90
CA ARG A 173 -11.26 13.43 12.09
C ARG A 173 -11.70 13.52 10.63
N VAL A 174 -12.17 12.41 10.05
CA VAL A 174 -12.75 12.40 8.70
C VAL A 174 -13.95 13.34 8.63
N GLN A 175 -14.85 13.28 9.61
CA GLN A 175 -16.01 14.17 9.69
C GLN A 175 -15.62 15.64 9.82
N GLU A 176 -14.59 15.95 10.61
CA GLU A 176 -14.08 17.31 10.78
C GLU A 176 -13.56 17.86 9.45
N LEU A 177 -12.74 17.09 8.74
CA LEU A 177 -12.19 17.46 7.43
C LEU A 177 -13.29 17.67 6.38
N LEU A 178 -14.26 16.75 6.29
CA LEU A 178 -15.37 16.89 5.34
C LEU A 178 -16.27 18.11 5.65
N LYS A 179 -16.43 18.48 6.92
CA LYS A 179 -17.18 19.71 7.30
C LYS A 179 -16.53 21.00 6.81
N THR A 180 -15.24 21.00 6.49
CA THR A 180 -14.57 22.17 5.88
C THR A 180 -14.94 22.37 4.41
N GLY A 181 -15.69 21.47 3.79
CA GLY A 181 -16.02 21.48 2.39
C GLY A 181 -14.91 20.85 1.51
N ALA A 182 -13.98 20.11 2.13
CA ALA A 182 -12.95 19.39 1.40
C ALA A 182 -13.57 18.33 0.48
N SER A 183 -12.98 18.13 -0.73
CA SER A 183 -13.30 16.98 -1.56
C SER A 183 -12.87 15.69 -0.88
N TRP A 184 -13.33 14.56 -1.40
CA TRP A 184 -12.96 13.26 -0.84
C TRP A 184 -11.44 13.05 -0.81
N SER A 185 -10.76 13.33 -1.91
CA SER A 185 -9.30 13.18 -1.97
C SER A 185 -8.55 14.22 -1.13
N THR A 186 -9.05 15.44 -1.06
CA THR A 186 -8.48 16.46 -0.15
C THR A 186 -8.55 16.00 1.31
N MET A 187 -9.68 15.40 1.71
CA MET A 187 -9.82 14.78 3.04
C MET A 187 -8.78 13.68 3.25
N TRP A 188 -8.59 12.77 2.27
CA TRP A 188 -7.59 11.71 2.33
C TRP A 188 -6.17 12.25 2.53
N LEU A 189 -5.73 13.16 1.66
CA LEU A 189 -4.41 13.79 1.71
C LEU A 189 -4.17 14.54 3.02
N GLN A 190 -5.14 15.30 3.50
CA GLN A 190 -5.04 16.03 4.78
C GLN A 190 -5.03 15.07 5.98
N PHE A 191 -5.81 14.00 5.94
CA PHE A 191 -5.79 12.95 6.95
C PHE A 191 -4.41 12.28 6.99
N GLY A 192 -3.85 11.90 5.83
CA GLY A 192 -2.52 11.32 5.73
C GLY A 192 -1.45 12.22 6.35
N GLN A 193 -1.45 13.52 6.04
CA GLN A 193 -0.51 14.49 6.62
C GLN A 193 -0.61 14.61 8.16
N GLN A 194 -1.75 14.29 8.75
CA GLN A 194 -1.97 14.39 10.20
C GLN A 194 -1.59 13.10 10.94
N VAL A 195 -1.68 11.94 10.29
CA VAL A 195 -1.54 10.63 10.96
C VAL A 195 -0.27 9.89 10.59
N TYR A 196 0.30 10.14 9.41
CA TYR A 196 1.52 9.49 8.97
C TYR A 196 2.75 10.37 9.23
N PRO A 197 3.91 9.77 9.46
CA PRO A 197 5.14 10.50 9.78
C PRO A 197 5.80 11.08 8.52
N TYR A 198 5.02 11.77 7.68
CA TYR A 198 5.55 12.43 6.50
C TYR A 198 6.58 13.49 6.86
N ASP A 199 7.75 13.42 6.25
CA ASP A 199 8.69 14.52 6.28
C ASP A 199 8.26 15.69 5.36
N ASP A 200 9.04 16.74 5.31
CA ASP A 200 8.68 17.96 4.57
C ASP A 200 8.56 17.72 3.07
N ASN A 201 9.32 16.78 2.49
CA ASN A 201 9.26 16.47 1.06
C ASN A 201 7.97 15.69 0.72
N PHE A 202 7.62 14.69 1.53
CA PHE A 202 6.35 13.97 1.38
C PHE A 202 5.15 14.89 1.55
N LYS A 203 5.18 15.79 2.55
CA LYS A 203 4.16 16.84 2.73
C LYS A 203 4.10 17.79 1.53
N ALA A 204 5.23 18.15 0.94
CA ALA A 204 5.26 19.01 -0.24
C ALA A 204 4.56 18.35 -1.44
N VAL A 205 4.80 17.06 -1.69
CA VAL A 205 4.11 16.30 -2.76
C VAL A 205 2.61 16.17 -2.46
N SER A 206 2.24 15.83 -1.23
CA SER A 206 0.84 15.76 -0.79
C SER A 206 0.13 17.12 -0.97
N ASN A 207 0.76 18.23 -0.57
CA ASN A 207 0.23 19.58 -0.77
C ASN A 207 0.10 19.96 -2.25
N TYR A 208 1.05 19.53 -3.08
CA TYR A 208 0.93 19.73 -4.53
C TYR A 208 -0.30 19.02 -5.08
N ALA A 209 -0.56 17.78 -4.68
CA ALA A 209 -1.73 17.03 -5.10
C ALA A 209 -3.05 17.65 -4.63
N ILE A 210 -3.08 18.24 -3.41
CA ILE A 210 -4.26 18.98 -2.93
C ILE A 210 -4.59 20.18 -3.84
N ASN A 211 -3.57 20.91 -4.28
CA ASN A 211 -3.74 22.19 -4.97
C ASN A 211 -3.74 22.10 -6.50
N ASN A 212 -3.52 20.92 -7.07
CA ASN A 212 -3.44 20.73 -8.53
C ASN A 212 -4.21 19.48 -8.96
N GLU A 213 -4.62 19.47 -10.23
CA GLU A 213 -5.06 18.25 -10.90
C GLU A 213 -3.82 17.38 -11.21
N ILE A 214 -3.92 16.08 -10.93
CA ILE A 214 -2.82 15.10 -11.15
C ILE A 214 -3.19 14.05 -12.20
N CYS A 215 -4.48 13.87 -12.52
CA CYS A 215 -4.87 13.07 -13.68
C CYS A 215 -4.30 13.68 -14.96
N GLU A 216 -3.93 12.83 -15.93
CA GLU A 216 -3.65 13.32 -17.27
C GLU A 216 -4.87 14.05 -17.82
N SER A 217 -4.84 15.37 -17.77
CA SER A 217 -5.83 16.17 -18.51
C SER A 217 -5.73 15.77 -19.98
N LYS A 218 -6.88 15.50 -20.61
CA LYS A 218 -7.02 15.15 -22.04
C LYS A 218 -6.17 16.11 -22.89
N GLY A 219 -4.91 15.80 -23.14
CA GLY A 219 -4.00 16.65 -23.90
C GLY A 219 -2.52 16.61 -23.55
N ARG A 220 -2.10 16.15 -22.38
CA ARG A 220 -0.69 15.85 -22.13
C ARG A 220 -0.37 14.47 -22.72
N ARG A 221 0.15 14.45 -23.94
CA ARG A 221 0.84 13.27 -24.46
C ARG A 221 2.25 13.28 -23.90
N ILE A 222 2.63 12.19 -23.22
CA ILE A 222 4.03 11.85 -22.95
C ILE A 222 4.73 11.59 -24.28
#